data_8d6a7cea035b66fa3013442d7ad272e4
#
_entry.id   8d6a7cea035b66fa3013442d7ad272e4
#
_cell.length_a   1.000
_cell.length_b   1.000
_cell.length_c   1.000
_cell.angle_alpha   90.00
_cell.angle_beta   90.00
_cell.angle_gamma   90.00
#
_symmetry.space_group_name_H-M   'P 1'
#
loop_
_entity.id
_entity.type
_entity.pdbx_description
1 polymer ?
#
loop_
_entity_poly.entity_id
_entity_poly.type
_entity_poly.pdbx_seq_one_letter_code
_entity_poly.pdbx_strand_id
1 'polypeptide(L)'
;MKYNLELIKNKRKIISFSTFLILLSLLGILCSTFNTSYKKPINLGMDFVGGNELRIERVCEEECSNLSPDSVLENLREISSNKNFINNIKLQFQNNNKLISIRTPYLNIEESNNLITNLDKNIGPLTYESKDSRLIGPKLGKRLLTNCVSSLLVSLVAISLYITIRFDKKYALFALLALFHDLLIVFGIFSWLGIILSVEVNSLFAVSLLTIAGYSINDTVLFLIEFVKI
;
A
#
# COMPACT_ATOMS: atom_id res chain seq x y z
N MET A 1 -33.55 -16.83 -7.13
CA MET A 1 -33.78 -15.70 -6.21
C MET A 1 -34.00 -14.45 -7.05
N LYS A 2 -35.23 -13.96 -7.18
CA LYS A 2 -35.51 -12.68 -7.85
C LYS A 2 -35.20 -11.56 -6.86
N TYR A 3 -34.00 -11.01 -6.90
CA TYR A 3 -33.74 -9.73 -6.29
C TYR A 3 -34.41 -8.66 -7.16
N ASN A 4 -35.61 -8.23 -6.76
CA ASN A 4 -36.21 -7.01 -7.27
C ASN A 4 -35.37 -5.81 -6.74
N LEU A 5 -34.19 -5.63 -7.31
CA LEU A 5 -33.42 -4.42 -7.11
C LEU A 5 -34.16 -3.31 -7.86
N GLU A 6 -35.00 -2.54 -7.15
CA GLU A 6 -35.63 -1.33 -7.65
C GLU A 6 -34.55 -0.23 -7.87
N LEU A 7 -33.54 -0.54 -8.68
CA LEU A 7 -32.40 0.35 -8.97
C LEU A 7 -32.88 1.67 -9.58
N ILE A 8 -33.88 1.58 -10.46
CA ILE A 8 -34.44 2.76 -11.14
C ILE A 8 -35.16 3.68 -10.15
N LYS A 9 -35.87 3.13 -9.17
CA LYS A 9 -36.58 3.90 -8.15
C LYS A 9 -35.63 4.63 -7.19
N ASN A 10 -34.49 4.02 -6.89
CA ASN A 10 -33.49 4.56 -5.96
C ASN A 10 -32.30 5.23 -6.66
N LYS A 11 -32.34 5.49 -7.98
CA LYS A 11 -31.23 6.03 -8.76
C LYS A 11 -30.59 7.29 -8.16
N ARG A 12 -31.41 8.22 -7.63
CA ARG A 12 -30.89 9.45 -7.00
C ARG A 12 -30.03 9.17 -5.78
N LYS A 13 -30.43 8.22 -4.94
CA LYS A 13 -29.68 7.83 -3.73
C LYS A 13 -28.36 7.15 -4.11
N ILE A 14 -28.39 6.29 -5.13
CA ILE A 14 -27.19 5.59 -5.63
C ILE A 14 -26.19 6.58 -6.21
N ILE A 15 -26.66 7.50 -7.07
CA ILE A 15 -25.79 8.53 -7.66
C ILE A 15 -25.22 9.45 -6.57
N SER A 16 -26.05 9.89 -5.61
CA SER A 16 -25.59 10.73 -4.51
C SER A 16 -24.54 10.02 -3.64
N PHE A 17 -24.71 8.73 -3.36
CA PHE A 17 -23.73 7.94 -2.62
C PHE A 17 -22.42 7.78 -3.38
N SER A 18 -22.50 7.46 -4.68
CA SER A 18 -21.31 7.34 -5.54
C SER A 18 -20.56 8.68 -5.63
N THR A 19 -21.29 9.80 -5.84
CA THR A 19 -20.68 11.13 -5.86
C THR A 19 -20.02 11.48 -4.53
N PHE A 20 -20.64 11.12 -3.40
CA PHE A 20 -20.06 11.30 -2.08
C PHE A 20 -18.75 10.52 -1.94
N LEU A 21 -18.70 9.26 -2.38
CA LEU A 21 -17.48 8.45 -2.35
C LEU A 21 -16.36 9.05 -3.21
N ILE A 22 -16.68 9.56 -4.40
CA ILE A 22 -15.70 10.25 -5.26
C ILE A 22 -15.12 11.47 -4.54
N LEU A 23 -16.00 12.33 -3.98
CA LEU A 23 -15.56 13.52 -3.27
C LEU A 23 -14.69 13.17 -2.05
N LEU A 24 -15.09 12.15 -1.30
CA LEU A 24 -14.30 11.65 -0.16
C LEU A 24 -12.93 11.13 -0.60
N SER A 25 -12.86 10.41 -1.72
CA SER A 25 -11.62 9.90 -2.29
C SER A 25 -10.70 11.02 -2.74
N LEU A 26 -11.22 12.02 -3.44
CA LEU A 26 -10.46 13.20 -3.87
C LEU A 26 -9.93 13.98 -2.66
N LEU A 27 -10.75 14.18 -1.63
CA LEU A 27 -10.32 14.81 -0.39
C LEU A 27 -9.18 14.02 0.28
N GLY A 28 -9.27 12.69 0.35
CA GLY A 28 -8.20 11.86 0.89
C GLY A 28 -6.88 12.02 0.14
N ILE A 29 -6.93 12.01 -1.19
CA ILE A 29 -5.76 12.20 -2.06
C ILE A 29 -5.15 13.61 -1.85
N LEU A 30 -5.98 14.64 -1.79
CA LEU A 30 -5.53 16.01 -1.53
C LEU A 30 -4.91 16.14 -0.14
N CYS A 31 -5.59 15.67 0.90
CA CYS A 31 -5.08 15.70 2.26
C CYS A 31 -3.74 14.94 2.39
N SER A 32 -3.61 13.79 1.75
CA SER A 32 -2.35 13.03 1.73
C SER A 32 -1.22 13.80 1.04
N THR A 33 -1.52 14.47 -0.07
CA THR A 33 -0.52 15.24 -0.83
C THR A 33 -0.02 16.47 -0.05
N PHE A 34 -0.91 17.11 0.71
CA PHE A 34 -0.55 18.26 1.55
C PHE A 34 -0.05 17.86 2.95
N ASN A 35 -0.10 16.59 3.31
CA ASN A 35 0.42 16.10 4.58
C ASN A 35 1.93 16.32 4.66
N THR A 36 2.38 16.92 5.77
CA THR A 36 3.81 17.26 6.01
C THR A 36 4.69 16.02 6.07
N SER A 37 4.16 14.87 6.47
CA SER A 37 4.91 13.62 6.63
C SER A 37 5.19 12.89 5.33
N TYR A 38 4.25 12.90 4.39
CA TYR A 38 4.38 12.07 3.18
C TYR A 38 4.62 12.89 1.90
N LYS A 39 3.94 14.05 1.77
CA LYS A 39 3.98 14.92 0.58
C LYS A 39 3.73 14.17 -0.73
N LYS A 40 2.92 13.11 -0.67
CA LYS A 40 2.59 12.21 -1.79
C LYS A 40 1.12 11.82 -1.69
N PRO A 41 0.45 11.50 -2.81
CA PRO A 41 -0.97 11.16 -2.82
C PRO A 41 -1.31 9.89 -2.03
N ILE A 42 -0.34 9.01 -1.82
CA ILE A 42 -0.44 7.79 -1.00
C ILE A 42 0.85 7.57 -0.22
N ASN A 43 0.76 6.87 0.89
CA ASN A 43 1.93 6.51 1.71
C ASN A 43 2.68 5.34 1.05
N LEU A 44 3.82 5.64 0.42
CA LEU A 44 4.63 4.65 -0.30
C LEU A 44 5.45 3.82 0.68
N GLY A 45 5.37 2.51 0.55
CA GLY A 45 6.14 1.54 1.32
C GLY A 45 7.59 1.39 0.87
N MET A 46 8.30 0.53 1.59
CA MET A 46 9.73 0.28 1.42
C MET A 46 10.09 -0.17 -0.02
N ASP A 47 9.22 -0.91 -0.69
CA ASP A 47 9.45 -1.36 -2.07
C ASP A 47 9.72 -0.19 -3.03
N PHE A 48 9.14 0.98 -2.76
CA PHE A 48 9.22 2.16 -3.62
C PHE A 48 10.15 3.24 -3.10
N VAL A 49 10.27 3.37 -1.78
CA VAL A 49 11.13 4.40 -1.16
C VAL A 49 12.56 3.87 -0.96
N GLY A 50 12.70 2.57 -0.83
CA GLY A 50 13.91 1.90 -0.36
C GLY A 50 13.98 1.87 1.17
N GLY A 51 14.84 1.03 1.69
CA GLY A 51 15.04 0.85 3.12
C GLY A 51 15.53 -0.55 3.45
N ASN A 52 15.69 -0.80 4.75
CA ASN A 52 16.04 -2.11 5.28
C ASN A 52 14.87 -2.63 6.13
N GLU A 53 14.51 -3.87 5.94
CA GLU A 53 13.60 -4.60 6.84
C GLU A 53 14.39 -5.75 7.45
N LEU A 54 14.56 -5.70 8.75
CA LEU A 54 15.22 -6.74 9.53
C LEU A 54 14.15 -7.48 10.32
N ARG A 55 14.05 -8.78 10.12
CA ARG A 55 13.21 -9.67 10.95
C ARG A 55 14.12 -10.48 11.84
N ILE A 56 13.97 -10.30 13.13
CA ILE A 56 14.85 -10.87 14.14
C ILE A 56 13.99 -11.67 15.10
N GLU A 57 14.39 -12.91 15.35
CA GLU A 57 13.77 -13.77 16.35
C GLU A 57 14.62 -13.78 17.60
N ARG A 58 13.98 -13.57 18.76
CA ARG A 58 14.62 -13.62 20.09
C ARG A 58 14.66 -15.05 20.59
N VAL A 59 15.78 -15.42 21.19
CA VAL A 59 15.92 -16.70 21.88
C VAL A 59 15.39 -16.54 23.31
N CYS A 60 14.25 -17.15 23.61
CA CYS A 60 13.65 -17.15 24.94
C CYS A 60 13.32 -18.59 25.33
N GLU A 61 13.59 -18.97 26.60
CA GLU A 61 13.37 -20.32 27.05
C GLU A 61 11.89 -20.71 27.23
N GLU A 62 11.04 -19.81 27.72
CA GLU A 62 9.58 -20.03 27.83
C GLU A 62 8.79 -18.84 27.26
N GLU A 63 8.91 -17.64 27.83
CA GLU A 63 8.28 -16.43 27.36
C GLU A 63 9.30 -15.29 27.24
N CYS A 64 9.22 -14.55 26.14
CA CYS A 64 10.06 -13.37 25.97
C CYS A 64 9.61 -12.26 26.91
N SER A 65 10.54 -11.63 27.63
CA SER A 65 10.25 -10.44 28.46
C SER A 65 9.54 -9.38 27.62
N ASN A 66 8.54 -8.72 28.22
CA ASN A 66 7.81 -7.64 27.57
C ASN A 66 8.78 -6.50 27.20
N LEU A 67 9.08 -6.35 25.93
CA LEU A 67 9.80 -5.23 25.37
C LEU A 67 8.80 -4.18 24.90
N SER A 68 8.94 -2.96 25.42
CA SER A 68 8.17 -1.84 24.88
C SER A 68 8.83 -1.34 23.58
N PRO A 69 8.03 -0.90 22.58
CA PRO A 69 8.58 -0.24 21.39
C PRO A 69 9.51 0.92 21.73
N ASP A 70 9.18 1.66 22.81
CA ASP A 70 9.93 2.84 23.22
C ASP A 70 11.32 2.49 23.76
N SER A 71 11.48 1.38 24.48
CA SER A 71 12.80 0.94 24.95
C SER A 71 13.73 0.53 23.81
N VAL A 72 13.18 -0.11 22.78
CA VAL A 72 13.96 -0.47 21.57
C VAL A 72 14.32 0.78 20.78
N LEU A 73 13.40 1.74 20.65
CA LEU A 73 13.68 3.01 19.99
C LEU A 73 14.73 3.83 20.73
N GLU A 74 14.76 3.80 22.06
CA GLU A 74 15.75 4.50 22.87
C GLU A 74 17.15 3.93 22.64
N ASN A 75 17.29 2.59 22.65
CA ASN A 75 18.53 1.93 22.28
C ASN A 75 19.00 2.26 20.85
N LEU A 76 18.06 2.38 19.90
CA LEU A 76 18.38 2.77 18.54
C LEU A 76 18.76 4.26 18.42
N ARG A 77 18.28 5.11 19.33
CA ARG A 77 18.69 6.53 19.43
C ARG A 77 20.14 6.71 19.85
N GLU A 78 20.65 5.84 20.70
CA GLU A 78 22.04 5.88 21.10
C GLU A 78 23.00 5.54 19.96
N ILE A 79 22.54 4.72 19.00
CA ILE A 79 23.35 4.27 17.85
C ILE A 79 23.44 5.35 16.77
N SER A 80 22.40 6.14 16.59
CA SER A 80 22.34 7.18 15.56
C SER A 80 21.91 8.52 16.12
N SER A 81 22.81 9.50 16.04
CA SER A 81 22.52 10.90 16.41
C SER A 81 21.59 11.62 15.41
N ASN A 82 21.21 10.95 14.32
CA ASN A 82 20.39 11.56 13.26
C ASN A 82 18.90 11.43 13.57
N LYS A 83 18.29 12.53 14.06
CA LYS A 83 16.85 12.59 14.38
C LYS A 83 15.93 12.16 13.23
N ASN A 84 16.31 12.44 11.98
CA ASN A 84 15.53 12.05 10.81
C ASN A 84 15.55 10.54 10.58
N PHE A 85 16.62 9.87 10.93
CA PHE A 85 16.73 8.41 10.85
C PHE A 85 15.78 7.77 11.86
N ILE A 86 15.80 8.20 13.10
CA ILE A 86 15.01 7.64 14.20
C ILE A 86 13.51 7.80 13.99
N ASN A 87 13.08 8.96 13.50
CA ASN A 87 11.67 9.24 13.24
C ASN A 87 11.06 8.38 12.12
N ASN A 88 11.89 7.77 11.30
CA ASN A 88 11.47 6.92 10.19
C ASN A 88 11.63 5.41 10.48
N ILE A 89 12.04 5.04 11.71
CA ILE A 89 12.09 3.64 12.14
C ILE A 89 10.69 3.19 12.51
N LYS A 90 10.29 2.03 11.99
CA LYS A 90 9.04 1.35 12.36
C LYS A 90 9.35 0.01 12.99
N LEU A 91 8.81 -0.22 14.18
CA LEU A 91 8.94 -1.45 14.93
C LEU A 91 7.59 -2.18 14.95
N GLN A 92 7.61 -3.48 14.70
CA GLN A 92 6.46 -4.34 14.84
C GLN A 92 6.85 -5.58 15.63
N PHE A 93 6.11 -5.86 16.69
CA PHE A 93 6.29 -7.05 17.53
C PHE A 93 5.21 -8.07 17.18
N GLN A 94 5.62 -9.32 17.06
CA GLN A 94 4.74 -10.45 16.75
C GLN A 94 5.08 -11.62 17.68
N ASN A 95 4.17 -12.59 17.82
CA ASN A 95 4.34 -13.80 18.62
C ASN A 95 4.83 -13.51 20.05
N ASN A 96 4.07 -12.73 20.82
CA ASN A 96 4.43 -12.38 22.21
C ASN A 96 5.86 -11.84 22.35
N ASN A 97 6.22 -10.89 21.50
CA ASN A 97 7.55 -10.27 21.45
C ASN A 97 8.72 -11.20 21.08
N LYS A 98 8.43 -12.36 20.53
CA LYS A 98 9.45 -13.29 20.05
C LYS A 98 10.02 -12.85 18.71
N LEU A 99 9.16 -12.35 17.80
CA LEU A 99 9.56 -11.85 16.49
C LEU A 99 9.48 -10.32 16.47
N ILE A 100 10.59 -9.69 16.11
CA ILE A 100 10.70 -8.23 15.97
C ILE A 100 11.00 -7.91 14.50
N SER A 101 10.12 -7.14 13.86
CA SER A 101 10.36 -6.57 12.53
C SER A 101 10.75 -5.11 12.69
N ILE A 102 11.95 -4.78 12.23
CA ILE A 102 12.54 -3.44 12.30
C ILE A 102 12.68 -2.93 10.87
N ARG A 103 11.95 -1.87 10.55
CA ARG A 103 12.10 -1.17 9.28
C ARG A 103 12.84 0.14 9.49
N THR A 104 13.92 0.32 8.74
CA THR A 104 14.74 1.52 8.79
C THR A 104 14.87 2.15 7.41
N PRO A 105 15.19 3.45 7.32
CA PRO A 105 15.71 4.03 6.09
C PRO A 105 16.89 3.23 5.56
N TYR A 106 17.25 3.45 4.30
CA TYR A 106 18.37 2.72 3.70
C TYR A 106 19.66 2.87 4.54
N LEU A 107 20.21 1.74 4.92
CA LEU A 107 21.50 1.58 5.58
C LEU A 107 22.42 0.79 4.65
N ASN A 108 23.70 1.10 4.67
CA ASN A 108 24.69 0.23 4.04
C ASN A 108 24.88 -1.06 4.85
N ILE A 109 25.63 -2.01 4.31
CA ILE A 109 25.85 -3.33 4.93
C ILE A 109 26.53 -3.19 6.30
N GLU A 110 27.50 -2.30 6.42
CA GLU A 110 28.25 -2.06 7.65
C GLU A 110 27.36 -1.44 8.74
N GLU A 111 26.58 -0.43 8.41
CA GLU A 111 25.61 0.21 9.30
C GLU A 111 24.54 -0.81 9.74
N SER A 112 24.07 -1.66 8.84
CA SER A 112 23.09 -2.71 9.15
C SER A 112 23.66 -3.75 10.11
N ASN A 113 24.93 -4.19 9.92
CA ASN A 113 25.61 -5.12 10.82
C ASN A 113 25.84 -4.51 12.21
N ASN A 114 26.24 -3.23 12.27
CA ASN A 114 26.40 -2.51 13.51
C ASN A 114 25.09 -2.40 14.29
N LEU A 115 23.98 -2.13 13.58
CA LEU A 115 22.65 -2.08 14.16
C LEU A 115 22.26 -3.44 14.75
N ILE A 116 22.47 -4.53 14.03
CA ILE A 116 22.17 -5.89 14.51
C ILE A 116 23.01 -6.23 15.75
N THR A 117 24.31 -5.93 15.73
CA THR A 117 25.23 -6.21 16.86
C THR A 117 24.83 -5.45 18.12
N ASN A 118 24.39 -4.20 17.98
CA ASN A 118 23.92 -3.40 19.10
C ASN A 118 22.57 -3.88 19.64
N LEU A 119 21.66 -4.32 18.76
CA LEU A 119 20.39 -4.92 19.18
C LEU A 119 20.64 -6.23 19.96
N ASP A 120 21.55 -7.08 19.50
CA ASP A 120 21.92 -8.33 20.17
C ASP A 120 22.40 -8.10 21.60
N LYS A 121 23.18 -7.04 21.82
CA LYS A 121 23.68 -6.65 23.15
C LYS A 121 22.59 -6.10 24.09
N ASN A 122 21.62 -5.37 23.55
CA ASN A 122 20.67 -4.62 24.37
C ASN A 122 19.32 -5.33 24.57
N ILE A 123 18.92 -6.20 23.65
CA ILE A 123 17.60 -6.86 23.65
C ILE A 123 17.70 -8.33 24.09
N GLY A 124 18.92 -8.89 24.13
CA GLY A 124 19.19 -10.29 24.45
C GLY A 124 19.54 -11.12 23.22
N PRO A 125 19.89 -12.42 23.42
CA PRO A 125 20.40 -13.23 22.34
C PRO A 125 19.39 -13.39 21.22
N LEU A 126 19.87 -13.11 20.00
CA LEU A 126 19.08 -13.16 18.76
C LEU A 126 19.42 -14.44 17.99
N THR A 127 18.41 -15.11 17.44
CA THR A 127 18.63 -16.28 16.61
C THR A 127 19.18 -15.86 15.25
N TYR A 128 20.38 -16.34 14.92
CA TYR A 128 21.07 -16.00 13.68
C TYR A 128 20.47 -16.68 12.45
N GLU A 129 19.69 -17.75 12.61
CA GLU A 129 19.09 -18.52 11.51
C GLU A 129 17.87 -17.85 10.87
N SER A 130 17.19 -16.93 11.58
CA SER A 130 15.97 -16.28 11.10
C SER A 130 16.18 -14.85 10.61
N LYS A 131 17.40 -14.48 10.19
CA LYS A 131 17.68 -13.15 9.63
C LYS A 131 17.14 -13.01 8.21
N ASP A 132 15.82 -12.91 8.09
CA ASP A 132 15.18 -12.46 6.86
C ASP A 132 15.41 -10.94 6.74
N SER A 133 16.55 -10.54 6.20
CA SER A 133 16.85 -9.14 5.94
C SER A 133 16.52 -8.80 4.50
N ARG A 134 15.61 -7.86 4.29
CA ARG A 134 15.31 -7.30 2.97
C ARG A 134 15.95 -5.93 2.87
N LEU A 135 16.84 -5.80 1.90
CA LEU A 135 17.51 -4.54 1.58
C LEU A 135 17.06 -4.07 0.21
N ILE A 136 16.42 -2.91 0.16
CA ILE A 136 16.03 -2.28 -1.10
C ILE A 136 16.74 -0.93 -1.21
N GLY A 137 17.69 -0.86 -2.14
CA GLY A 137 18.38 0.41 -2.41
C GLY A 137 17.45 1.46 -3.00
N PRO A 138 17.64 2.76 -2.71
CA PRO A 138 16.75 3.83 -3.18
C PRO A 138 16.63 3.92 -4.72
N LYS A 139 17.70 3.58 -5.45
CA LYS A 139 17.67 3.53 -6.93
C LYS A 139 16.74 2.42 -7.41
N LEU A 140 16.77 1.26 -6.76
CA LEU A 140 15.93 0.12 -7.10
C LEU A 140 14.46 0.44 -6.77
N GLY A 141 14.20 0.99 -5.58
CA GLY A 141 12.84 1.41 -5.18
C GLY A 141 12.22 2.40 -6.17
N LYS A 142 12.97 3.43 -6.56
CA LYS A 142 12.50 4.40 -7.57
C LYS A 142 12.23 3.73 -8.92
N ARG A 143 13.07 2.78 -9.36
CA ARG A 143 12.87 2.03 -10.60
C ARG A 143 11.62 1.14 -10.52
N LEU A 144 11.41 0.47 -9.39
CA LEU A 144 10.20 -0.33 -9.15
C LEU A 144 8.94 0.53 -9.21
N LEU A 145 8.93 1.69 -8.56
CA LEU A 145 7.80 2.62 -8.62
C LEU A 145 7.51 3.05 -10.06
N THR A 146 8.55 3.47 -10.81
CA THR A 146 8.38 3.89 -12.20
C THR A 146 7.84 2.75 -13.07
N ASN A 147 8.37 1.54 -12.92
CA ASN A 147 7.91 0.38 -13.66
C ASN A 147 6.46 0.02 -13.31
N CYS A 148 6.08 0.04 -12.02
CA CYS A 148 4.70 -0.21 -11.59
C CYS A 148 3.72 0.82 -12.17
N VAL A 149 4.04 2.10 -12.11
CA VAL A 149 3.19 3.16 -12.66
C VAL A 149 3.08 3.04 -14.18
N SER A 150 4.21 2.83 -14.88
CA SER A 150 4.19 2.69 -16.34
C SER A 150 3.42 1.46 -16.80
N SER A 151 3.61 0.31 -16.13
CA SER A 151 2.87 -0.93 -16.45
C SER A 151 1.36 -0.76 -16.22
N LEU A 152 0.96 -0.09 -15.13
CA LEU A 152 -0.44 0.21 -14.85
C LEU A 152 -1.03 1.09 -15.95
N LEU A 153 -0.34 2.17 -16.34
CA LEU A 153 -0.79 3.07 -17.40
C LEU A 153 -0.91 2.36 -18.76
N VAL A 154 0.10 1.57 -19.14
CA VAL A 154 0.06 0.79 -20.40
C VAL A 154 -1.13 -0.18 -20.38
N SER A 155 -1.35 -0.87 -19.27
CA SER A 155 -2.48 -1.80 -19.13
C SER A 155 -3.83 -1.07 -19.23
N LEU A 156 -3.99 0.08 -18.57
CA LEU A 156 -5.22 0.87 -18.66
C LEU A 156 -5.47 1.40 -20.08
N VAL A 157 -4.43 1.83 -20.79
CA VAL A 157 -4.53 2.24 -22.18
C VAL A 157 -4.94 1.06 -23.07
N ALA A 158 -4.30 -0.09 -22.92
CA ALA A 158 -4.64 -1.30 -23.68
C ALA A 158 -6.09 -1.73 -23.47
N ILE A 159 -6.55 -1.71 -22.21
CA ILE A 159 -7.94 -1.99 -21.85
C ILE A 159 -8.90 -0.97 -22.47
N SER A 160 -8.56 0.32 -22.41
CA SER A 160 -9.37 1.39 -22.98
C SER A 160 -9.51 1.26 -24.49
N LEU A 161 -8.42 0.94 -25.18
CA LEU A 161 -8.42 0.67 -26.62
C LEU A 161 -9.29 -0.55 -26.96
N TYR A 162 -9.13 -1.65 -26.24
CA TYR A 162 -9.94 -2.86 -26.43
C TYR A 162 -11.44 -2.55 -26.32
N ILE A 163 -11.87 -1.87 -25.27
CA ILE A 163 -13.28 -1.52 -25.05
C ILE A 163 -13.80 -0.59 -26.16
N THR A 164 -13.00 0.42 -26.54
CA THR A 164 -13.39 1.39 -27.59
C THR A 164 -13.55 0.74 -28.97
N ILE A 165 -12.74 -0.29 -29.26
CA ILE A 165 -12.84 -1.05 -30.53
C ILE A 165 -14.00 -2.05 -30.47
N ARG A 166 -14.24 -2.67 -29.32
CA ARG A 166 -15.19 -3.78 -29.16
C ARG A 166 -16.63 -3.34 -29.04
N PHE A 167 -16.87 -2.13 -28.46
CA PHE A 167 -18.21 -1.61 -28.16
C PHE A 167 -18.47 -0.28 -28.85
N ASP A 168 -19.74 0.07 -29.03
CA ASP A 168 -20.12 1.39 -29.50
C ASP A 168 -19.57 2.49 -28.58
N LYS A 169 -19.21 3.64 -29.17
CA LYS A 169 -18.54 4.74 -28.47
C LYS A 169 -19.26 5.20 -27.20
N LYS A 170 -20.60 5.16 -27.17
CA LYS A 170 -21.39 5.54 -25.98
C LYS A 170 -21.19 4.57 -24.84
N TYR A 171 -21.27 3.29 -25.12
CA TYR A 171 -21.09 2.23 -24.12
C TYR A 171 -19.63 2.15 -23.64
N ALA A 172 -18.69 2.31 -24.56
CA ALA A 172 -17.27 2.37 -24.23
C ALA A 172 -16.97 3.52 -23.25
N LEU A 173 -17.54 4.71 -23.46
CA LEU A 173 -17.37 5.84 -22.57
C LEU A 173 -17.89 5.54 -21.16
N PHE A 174 -19.08 4.95 -21.02
CA PHE A 174 -19.61 4.59 -19.70
C PHE A 174 -18.79 3.52 -19.00
N ALA A 175 -18.28 2.54 -19.74
CA ALA A 175 -17.40 1.51 -19.17
C ALA A 175 -16.09 2.11 -18.66
N LEU A 176 -15.49 3.02 -19.40
CA LEU A 176 -14.27 3.72 -18.98
C LEU A 176 -14.50 4.64 -17.78
N LEU A 177 -15.64 5.32 -17.72
CA LEU A 177 -16.01 6.13 -16.56
C LEU A 177 -16.20 5.28 -15.31
N ALA A 178 -16.84 4.10 -15.45
CA ALA A 178 -17.00 3.16 -14.35
C ALA A 178 -15.64 2.64 -13.85
N LEU A 179 -14.76 2.24 -14.77
CA LEU A 179 -13.40 1.80 -14.45
C LEU A 179 -12.63 2.88 -13.67
N PHE A 180 -12.64 4.11 -14.18
CA PHE A 180 -11.95 5.23 -13.54
C PHE A 180 -12.52 5.55 -12.16
N HIS A 181 -13.85 5.50 -12.02
CA HIS A 181 -14.54 5.65 -10.75
C HIS A 181 -14.05 4.63 -9.71
N ASP A 182 -13.99 3.35 -10.07
CA ASP A 182 -13.62 2.27 -9.14
C ASP A 182 -12.16 2.39 -8.71
N LEU A 183 -11.25 2.66 -9.65
CA LEU A 183 -9.85 2.88 -9.34
C LEU A 183 -9.64 4.10 -8.45
N LEU A 184 -10.36 5.19 -8.70
CA LEU A 184 -10.28 6.41 -7.92
C LEU A 184 -10.74 6.19 -6.47
N ILE A 185 -11.81 5.43 -6.26
CA ILE A 185 -12.30 5.10 -4.92
C ILE A 185 -11.26 4.28 -4.17
N VAL A 186 -10.72 3.23 -4.78
CA VAL A 186 -9.70 2.40 -4.15
C VAL A 186 -8.47 3.23 -3.78
N PHE A 187 -7.99 4.06 -4.71
CA PHE A 187 -6.84 4.93 -4.47
C PHE A 187 -7.12 5.92 -3.33
N GLY A 188 -8.32 6.51 -3.28
CA GLY A 188 -8.74 7.41 -2.22
C GLY A 188 -8.84 6.74 -0.85
N ILE A 189 -9.38 5.51 -0.79
CA ILE A 189 -9.42 4.73 0.46
C ILE A 189 -8.01 4.49 1.00
N PHE A 190 -7.06 4.06 0.15
CA PHE A 190 -5.68 3.86 0.57
C PHE A 190 -4.98 5.15 0.97
N SER A 191 -5.35 6.30 0.38
CA SER A 191 -4.87 7.62 0.82
C SER A 191 -5.32 7.91 2.26
N TRP A 192 -6.59 7.66 2.60
CA TRP A 192 -7.10 7.81 3.96
C TRP A 192 -6.47 6.82 4.94
N LEU A 193 -6.34 5.55 4.57
CA LEU A 193 -5.67 4.54 5.40
C LEU A 193 -4.21 4.92 5.68
N GLY A 194 -3.53 5.50 4.69
CA GLY A 194 -2.18 6.03 4.86
C GLY A 194 -2.11 7.16 5.90
N ILE A 195 -3.09 8.09 5.90
CA ILE A 195 -3.14 9.21 6.84
C ILE A 195 -3.51 8.74 8.26
N ILE A 196 -4.53 7.90 8.40
CA ILE A 196 -5.13 7.54 9.71
C ILE A 196 -4.34 6.41 10.38
N LEU A 197 -3.99 5.37 9.62
CA LEU A 197 -3.40 4.14 10.13
C LEU A 197 -1.94 3.96 9.71
N SER A 198 -1.35 4.92 9.00
CA SER A 198 -0.01 4.83 8.43
C SER A 198 0.21 3.59 7.55
N VAL A 199 -0.85 3.09 6.92
CA VAL A 199 -0.78 1.96 5.99
C VAL A 199 0.11 2.32 4.81
N GLU A 200 1.06 1.46 4.51
CA GLU A 200 1.98 1.63 3.39
C GLU A 200 1.52 0.84 2.17
N VAL A 201 1.70 1.46 1.02
CA VAL A 201 1.42 0.86 -0.29
C VAL A 201 2.71 0.29 -0.86
N ASN A 202 2.71 -1.01 -1.12
CA ASN A 202 3.84 -1.75 -1.71
C ASN A 202 3.57 -2.16 -3.17
N SER A 203 4.47 -2.92 -3.77
CA SER A 203 4.35 -3.40 -5.15
C SER A 203 3.09 -4.25 -5.39
N LEU A 204 2.62 -5.00 -4.38
CA LEU A 204 1.38 -5.80 -4.48
C LEU A 204 0.13 -4.93 -4.67
N PHE A 205 0.15 -3.69 -4.20
CA PHE A 205 -0.96 -2.77 -4.43
C PHE A 205 -1.16 -2.45 -5.91
N ALA A 206 -0.07 -2.29 -6.68
CA ALA A 206 -0.16 -2.07 -8.12
C ALA A 206 -0.81 -3.27 -8.83
N VAL A 207 -0.47 -4.49 -8.40
CA VAL A 207 -1.11 -5.72 -8.90
C VAL A 207 -2.59 -5.77 -8.52
N SER A 208 -2.92 -5.37 -7.30
CA SER A 208 -4.31 -5.30 -6.82
C SER A 208 -5.14 -4.30 -7.62
N LEU A 209 -4.59 -3.11 -7.93
CA LEU A 209 -5.27 -2.13 -8.79
C LEU A 209 -5.55 -2.69 -10.19
N LEU A 210 -4.59 -3.41 -10.77
CA LEU A 210 -4.77 -4.04 -12.07
C LEU A 210 -5.84 -5.14 -12.04
N THR A 211 -5.87 -5.91 -10.96
CA THR A 211 -6.88 -6.95 -10.74
C THR A 211 -8.28 -6.33 -10.61
N ILE A 212 -8.42 -5.25 -9.83
CA ILE A 212 -9.69 -4.52 -9.69
C ILE A 212 -10.12 -3.94 -11.04
N ALA A 213 -9.19 -3.36 -11.81
CA ALA A 213 -9.48 -2.88 -13.15
C ALA A 213 -10.03 -3.97 -14.06
N GLY A 214 -9.43 -5.17 -14.01
CA GLY A 214 -9.89 -6.33 -14.77
C GLY A 214 -11.30 -6.79 -14.38
N TYR A 215 -11.60 -6.85 -13.09
CA TYR A 215 -12.95 -7.20 -12.61
C TYR A 215 -13.98 -6.13 -12.94
N SER A 216 -13.70 -4.87 -12.70
CA SER A 216 -14.62 -3.75 -13.02
C SER A 216 -15.02 -3.75 -14.48
N ILE A 217 -14.06 -4.01 -15.38
CA ILE A 217 -14.35 -4.09 -16.82
C ILE A 217 -15.16 -5.31 -17.16
N ASN A 218 -14.81 -6.48 -16.64
CA ASN A 218 -15.53 -7.70 -16.88
C ASN A 218 -17.00 -7.57 -16.48
N ASP A 219 -17.28 -7.01 -15.31
CA ASP A 219 -18.63 -6.79 -14.82
C ASP A 219 -19.39 -5.79 -15.69
N THR A 220 -18.73 -4.69 -16.08
CA THR A 220 -19.34 -3.68 -16.97
C THR A 220 -19.63 -4.27 -18.36
N VAL A 221 -18.72 -5.07 -18.91
CA VAL A 221 -18.90 -5.72 -20.21
C VAL A 221 -20.06 -6.72 -20.17
N LEU A 222 -20.16 -7.54 -19.13
CA LEU A 222 -21.28 -8.47 -18.94
C LEU A 222 -22.61 -7.73 -18.89
N PHE A 223 -22.65 -6.63 -18.13
CA PHE A 223 -23.84 -5.78 -18.05
C PHE A 223 -24.22 -5.18 -19.41
N LEU A 224 -23.24 -4.67 -20.17
CA LEU A 224 -23.47 -4.10 -21.48
C LEU A 224 -23.96 -5.15 -22.50
N ILE A 225 -23.43 -6.36 -22.47
CA ILE A 225 -23.88 -7.45 -23.37
C ILE A 225 -25.32 -7.82 -23.06
N GLU A 226 -25.70 -7.89 -21.79
CA GLU A 226 -27.06 -8.20 -21.36
C GLU A 226 -28.06 -7.12 -21.82
N PHE A 227 -27.68 -5.84 -21.74
CA PHE A 227 -28.51 -4.71 -22.13
C PHE A 227 -28.55 -4.46 -23.64
N VAL A 228 -27.51 -4.80 -24.39
CA VAL A 228 -27.46 -4.61 -25.86
C VAL A 228 -28.10 -5.77 -26.62
N LYS A 229 -28.35 -6.92 -25.97
CA LYS A 229 -29.11 -8.04 -26.54
C LYS A 229 -30.62 -7.80 -26.63
N ILE A 230 -31.11 -6.65 -26.24
CA ILE A 230 -32.47 -6.16 -26.46
C ILE A 230 -32.45 -5.22 -27.63
#